data_98276729da02adc39be2eeadc0a21b0c
#
_entry.id   98276729da02adc39be2eeadc0a21b0c
#
_cell.length_a   1.000
_cell.length_b   1.000
_cell.length_c   1.000
_cell.angle_alpha   90.00
_cell.angle_beta   90.00
_cell.angle_gamma   90.00
#
_symmetry.space_group_name_H-M   'P 1'
#
loop_
_entity.id
_entity.type
_entity.pdbx_description
1 polymer ?
#
loop_
_entity_poly.entity_id
_entity_poly.type
_entity_poly.pdbx_seq_one_letter_code
_entity_poly.pdbx_strand_id
1 'polypeptide(L)'
;NSNLFYTCSLIEYIGRIRKQKRCIILDLIGKETLERIYDYADIFHCEPIEKVASEFVEECQIPEGEFDNVGDSRYLIPDYWTIGEVYERVIEDCYQDSEIVNGIWDVYHSWLDESISDYNTDFYFQSRDYIAECYKAGEILE
;
A
#
# COMPACT_ATOMS: atom_id res chain seq x y z
N ASN A 1 -0.57 -7.98 -12.01
CA ASN A 1 -0.10 -8.96 -11.02
C ASN A 1 -1.08 -9.02 -9.85
N SER A 2 -1.89 -10.08 -9.81
CA SER A 2 -2.95 -10.20 -8.80
C SER A 2 -2.40 -10.36 -7.38
N ASN A 3 -1.26 -11.02 -7.20
CA ASN A 3 -0.64 -11.14 -5.88
C ASN A 3 -0.16 -9.78 -5.37
N LEU A 4 0.41 -8.97 -6.25
CA LEU A 4 0.86 -7.62 -5.90
C LEU A 4 -0.33 -6.73 -5.57
N PHE A 5 -1.39 -6.79 -6.37
CA PHE A 5 -2.61 -6.02 -6.13
C PHE A 5 -3.21 -6.36 -4.77
N TYR A 6 -3.34 -7.64 -4.46
CA TYR A 6 -3.88 -8.08 -3.17
C TYR A 6 -2.99 -7.59 -2.02
N THR A 7 -1.68 -7.77 -2.14
CA THR A 7 -0.73 -7.36 -1.09
C THR A 7 -0.84 -5.87 -0.79
N CYS A 8 -0.84 -5.04 -1.83
CA CYS A 8 -0.99 -3.58 -1.66
C CYS A 8 -2.34 -3.21 -1.06
N SER A 9 -3.41 -3.89 -1.48
CA SER A 9 -4.75 -3.64 -0.93
C SER A 9 -4.84 -4.04 0.54
N LEU A 10 -4.20 -5.13 0.93
CA LEU A 10 -4.15 -5.57 2.33
C LEU A 10 -3.36 -4.58 3.19
N ILE A 11 -2.23 -4.08 2.71
CA ILE A 11 -1.43 -3.07 3.41
C ILE A 11 -2.29 -1.82 3.63
N GLU A 12 -3.00 -1.38 2.60
CA GLU A 12 -3.89 -0.22 2.70
C GLU A 12 -5.00 -0.46 3.72
N TYR A 13 -5.64 -1.63 3.66
CA TYR A 13 -6.70 -1.99 4.58
C TYR A 13 -6.23 -1.98 6.03
N ILE A 14 -5.11 -2.62 6.31
CA ILE A 14 -4.53 -2.66 7.66
C ILE A 14 -4.18 -1.24 8.13
N GLY A 15 -3.58 -0.44 7.26
CA GLY A 15 -3.26 0.95 7.58
C GLY A 15 -4.48 1.76 7.98
N ARG A 16 -5.60 1.57 7.31
CA ARG A 16 -6.85 2.26 7.63
C ARG A 16 -7.43 1.83 8.97
N ILE A 17 -7.51 0.54 9.23
CA ILE A 17 -8.13 0.04 10.48
C ILE A 17 -7.27 0.30 11.70
N ARG A 18 -5.95 0.40 11.53
CA ARG A 18 -5.02 0.67 12.64
C ARG A 18 -4.56 2.11 12.68
N LYS A 19 -5.00 2.95 11.76
CA LYS A 19 -4.65 4.38 11.70
C LYS A 19 -3.15 4.59 11.75
N GLN A 20 -2.44 3.85 10.88
CA GLN A 20 -0.99 3.92 10.75
C GLN A 20 -0.59 4.30 9.34
N LYS A 21 0.50 5.05 9.20
CA LYS A 21 1.12 5.25 7.88
C LYS A 21 1.48 3.89 7.30
N ARG A 22 1.35 3.74 6.01
CA ARG A 22 1.58 2.44 5.35
C ARG A 22 3.02 1.97 5.46
N CYS A 23 3.99 2.89 5.46
CA CYS A 23 5.38 2.55 5.72
C CYS A 23 5.57 1.97 7.14
N ILE A 24 4.82 2.46 8.12
CA ILE A 24 4.87 1.93 9.49
C ILE A 24 4.30 0.51 9.53
N ILE A 25 3.21 0.26 8.78
CA ILE A 25 2.67 -1.11 8.67
C ILE A 25 3.76 -2.06 8.16
N LEU A 26 4.49 -1.67 7.10
CA LEU A 26 5.58 -2.51 6.57
C LEU A 26 6.69 -2.72 7.60
N ASP A 27 7.05 -1.68 8.35
CA ASP A 27 8.06 -1.81 9.41
C ASP A 27 7.64 -2.81 10.47
N LEU A 28 6.36 -2.79 10.85
CA LEU A 28 5.83 -3.65 11.90
C LEU A 28 5.67 -5.10 11.45
N ILE A 29 5.26 -5.34 10.21
CA ILE A 29 5.14 -6.71 9.70
C ILE A 29 6.50 -7.29 9.32
N GLY A 30 7.43 -6.45 8.85
CA GLY A 30 8.76 -6.86 8.44
C GLY A 30 8.80 -7.45 7.03
N LYS A 31 10.00 -7.47 6.47
CA LYS A 31 10.20 -7.89 5.08
C LYS A 31 9.90 -9.37 4.86
N GLU A 32 10.20 -10.21 5.84
CA GLU A 32 9.94 -11.65 5.75
C GLU A 32 8.44 -11.95 5.69
N THR A 33 7.64 -11.31 6.56
CA THR A 33 6.19 -11.47 6.53
C THR A 33 5.60 -10.87 5.25
N LEU A 34 6.13 -9.75 4.78
CA LEU A 34 5.70 -9.15 3.51
C LEU A 34 5.90 -10.13 2.35
N GLU A 35 7.06 -10.78 2.30
CA GLU A 35 7.34 -11.77 1.27
C GLU A 35 6.36 -12.94 1.33
N ARG A 36 6.04 -13.41 2.53
CA ARG A 36 5.06 -14.48 2.73
C ARG A 36 3.67 -14.06 2.24
N ILE A 37 3.25 -12.84 2.55
CA ILE A 37 1.96 -12.33 2.08
C ILE A 37 1.92 -12.30 0.55
N TYR A 38 2.98 -11.82 -0.08
CA TYR A 38 3.05 -11.75 -1.53
C TYR A 38 3.05 -13.13 -2.18
N ASP A 39 3.85 -14.06 -1.66
CA ASP A 39 3.99 -15.39 -2.22
C ASP A 39 2.70 -16.21 -2.09
N TYR A 40 1.92 -15.99 -1.03
CA TYR A 40 0.69 -16.74 -0.76
C TYR A 40 -0.57 -15.89 -0.90
N ALA A 41 -0.49 -14.78 -1.60
CA ALA A 41 -1.62 -13.86 -1.76
C ALA A 41 -2.85 -14.52 -2.38
N ASP A 42 -2.66 -15.44 -3.31
CA ASP A 42 -3.75 -16.19 -3.93
C ASP A 42 -4.52 -17.04 -2.92
N ILE A 43 -3.83 -17.58 -1.91
CA ILE A 43 -4.44 -18.35 -0.82
C ILE A 43 -5.17 -17.42 0.14
N PHE A 44 -4.52 -16.33 0.58
CA PHE A 44 -5.15 -15.36 1.49
C PHE A 44 -6.39 -14.73 0.86
N HIS A 45 -6.39 -14.54 -0.45
CA HIS A 45 -7.51 -13.94 -1.16
C HIS A 45 -8.78 -14.84 -1.15
N CYS A 46 -8.66 -16.10 -0.80
CA CYS A 46 -9.80 -17.00 -0.65
C CYS A 46 -10.61 -16.72 0.62
N GLU A 47 -10.09 -15.90 1.53
CA GLU A 47 -10.77 -15.52 2.76
C GLU A 47 -11.14 -14.03 2.73
N PRO A 48 -12.14 -13.60 3.55
CA PRO A 48 -12.44 -12.17 3.66
C PRO A 48 -11.22 -11.39 4.11
N ILE A 49 -10.99 -10.22 3.49
CA ILE A 49 -9.82 -9.40 3.79
C ILE A 49 -9.82 -8.94 5.26
N GLU A 50 -10.99 -8.72 5.83
CA GLU A 50 -11.15 -8.32 7.23
C GLU A 50 -10.56 -9.38 8.17
N LYS A 51 -10.77 -10.65 7.85
CA LYS A 51 -10.25 -11.78 8.63
C LYS A 51 -8.73 -11.85 8.51
N VAL A 52 -8.21 -11.78 7.28
CA VAL A 52 -6.77 -11.84 7.02
C VAL A 52 -6.06 -10.67 7.70
N ALA A 53 -6.61 -9.47 7.58
CA ALA A 53 -6.05 -8.27 8.23
C ALA A 53 -6.01 -8.43 9.75
N SER A 54 -7.09 -8.93 10.35
CA SER A 54 -7.19 -9.14 11.79
C SER A 54 -6.11 -10.14 12.27
N GLU A 55 -5.88 -11.20 11.52
CA GLU A 55 -4.84 -12.18 11.85
C GLU A 55 -3.44 -11.56 11.83
N PHE A 56 -3.11 -10.76 10.82
CA PHE A 56 -1.81 -10.10 10.75
C PHE A 56 -1.65 -8.98 11.80
N VAL A 57 -2.72 -8.25 12.10
CA VAL A 57 -2.70 -7.26 13.19
C VAL A 57 -2.33 -7.95 14.51
N GLU A 58 -2.92 -9.11 14.79
CA GLU A 58 -2.63 -9.86 16.00
C GLU A 58 -1.23 -10.47 15.96
N GLU A 59 -0.87 -11.16 14.88
CA GLU A 59 0.44 -11.81 14.74
C GLU A 59 1.59 -10.82 14.89
N CYS A 60 1.48 -9.66 14.24
CA CYS A 60 2.53 -8.64 14.22
C CYS A 60 2.36 -7.58 15.31
N GLN A 61 1.33 -7.69 16.15
CA GLN A 61 1.04 -6.77 17.24
C GLN A 61 1.02 -5.31 16.79
N ILE A 62 0.25 -5.04 15.74
CA ILE A 62 0.16 -3.71 15.16
C ILE A 62 -0.72 -2.83 16.05
N PRO A 63 -0.16 -1.78 16.69
CA PRO A 63 -0.96 -0.92 17.56
C PRO A 63 -1.81 0.05 16.75
N GLU A 64 -2.85 0.58 17.38
CA GLU A 64 -3.60 1.69 16.82
C GLU A 64 -2.78 2.96 16.91
N GLY A 65 -2.67 3.69 15.81
CA GLY A 65 -1.96 4.95 15.73
C GLY A 65 -2.90 6.14 15.59
N GLU A 66 -2.37 7.25 15.10
CA GLU A 66 -3.11 8.49 14.95
C GLU A 66 -3.18 9.00 13.51
N PHE A 67 -2.67 8.24 12.56
CA PHE A 67 -2.73 8.61 11.14
C PHE A 67 -4.06 8.14 10.54
N ASP A 68 -5.05 9.02 10.58
CA ASP A 68 -6.41 8.72 10.10
C ASP A 68 -6.70 9.52 8.83
N ASN A 69 -6.07 9.14 7.72
CA ASN A 69 -6.26 9.84 6.46
C ASN A 69 -7.67 9.65 5.88
N VAL A 70 -8.38 8.62 6.30
CA VAL A 70 -9.79 8.41 5.93
C VAL A 70 -10.67 9.40 6.69
N GLY A 71 -10.50 9.49 8.01
CA GLY A 71 -11.27 10.40 8.84
C GLY A 71 -10.96 11.87 8.57
N ASP A 72 -9.72 12.18 8.17
CA ASP A 72 -9.27 13.54 7.89
C ASP A 72 -9.61 14.01 6.48
N SER A 73 -10.13 13.14 5.63
CA SER A 73 -10.46 13.50 4.25
C SER A 73 -11.68 14.40 4.19
N ARG A 74 -11.57 15.47 3.39
CA ARG A 74 -12.65 16.41 3.11
C ARG A 74 -13.44 16.05 1.84
N TYR A 75 -13.00 15.03 1.12
CA TYR A 75 -13.57 14.61 -0.15
C TYR A 75 -13.97 13.15 -0.09
N LEU A 76 -14.58 12.65 -1.17
CA LEU A 76 -14.94 11.25 -1.29
C LEU A 76 -13.68 10.39 -1.20
N ILE A 77 -13.72 9.39 -0.32
CA ILE A 77 -12.55 8.55 -0.02
C ILE A 77 -12.45 7.43 -1.05
N PRO A 78 -11.30 7.26 -1.71
CA PRO A 78 -11.11 6.08 -2.57
C PRO A 78 -11.08 4.81 -1.70
N ASP A 79 -11.64 3.71 -2.20
CA ASP A 79 -11.59 2.48 -1.43
C ASP A 79 -10.18 1.88 -1.39
N TYR A 80 -9.97 0.91 -0.51
CA TYR A 80 -8.64 0.34 -0.33
C TYR A 80 -8.17 -0.44 -1.56
N TRP A 81 -9.08 -0.99 -2.36
CA TRP A 81 -8.71 -1.65 -3.62
C TRP A 81 -8.19 -0.64 -4.64
N THR A 82 -8.84 0.52 -4.74
CA THR A 82 -8.41 1.59 -5.63
C THR A 82 -7.00 2.06 -5.30
N ILE A 83 -6.71 2.29 -4.02
CA ILE A 83 -5.38 2.71 -3.59
C ILE A 83 -4.36 1.57 -3.76
N GLY A 84 -4.75 0.34 -3.47
CA GLY A 84 -3.89 -0.83 -3.72
C GLY A 84 -3.46 -0.91 -5.18
N GLU A 85 -4.38 -0.62 -6.11
CA GLU A 85 -4.07 -0.59 -7.54
C GLU A 85 -3.06 0.51 -7.90
N VAL A 86 -3.15 1.67 -7.26
CA VAL A 86 -2.19 2.75 -7.50
C VAL A 86 -0.77 2.29 -7.18
N TYR A 87 -0.57 1.68 -6.02
CA TYR A 87 0.75 1.14 -5.64
C TYR A 87 1.19 -0.01 -6.55
N GLU A 88 0.27 -0.92 -6.87
CA GLU A 88 0.56 -2.02 -7.78
C GLU A 88 1.15 -1.53 -9.09
N ARG A 89 0.51 -0.54 -9.69
CA ARG A 89 0.92 0.01 -10.99
C ARG A 89 2.30 0.64 -10.94
N VAL A 90 2.58 1.43 -9.91
CA VAL A 90 3.91 2.05 -9.75
C VAL A 90 4.99 0.98 -9.60
N ILE A 91 4.73 -0.03 -8.79
CA ILE A 91 5.69 -1.10 -8.55
C ILE A 91 5.95 -1.89 -9.83
N GLU A 92 4.88 -2.26 -10.56
CA GLU A 92 5.02 -2.97 -11.82
C GLU A 92 5.79 -2.16 -12.86
N ASP A 93 5.56 -0.86 -12.91
CA ASP A 93 6.19 0.00 -13.92
C ASP A 93 7.65 0.31 -13.63
N CYS A 94 8.06 0.21 -12.36
CA CYS A 94 9.40 0.64 -11.92
C CYS A 94 10.31 -0.51 -11.48
N TYR A 95 9.79 -1.71 -11.30
CA TYR A 95 10.56 -2.87 -10.82
C TYR A 95 10.33 -4.09 -11.70
N GLN A 96 11.36 -4.93 -11.84
CA GLN A 96 11.26 -6.19 -12.57
C GLN A 96 10.54 -7.23 -11.70
N ASP A 97 9.98 -8.25 -12.34
CA ASP A 97 9.23 -9.31 -11.65
C ASP A 97 10.01 -9.97 -10.52
N SER A 98 11.33 -10.14 -10.69
CA SER A 98 12.20 -10.72 -9.66
C SER A 98 12.45 -9.79 -8.47
N GLU A 99 12.09 -8.51 -8.58
CA GLU A 99 12.36 -7.49 -7.58
C GLU A 99 11.08 -6.90 -6.95
N ILE A 100 9.93 -7.57 -7.11
CA ILE A 100 8.64 -7.02 -6.68
C ILE A 100 8.60 -6.77 -5.17
N VAL A 101 9.06 -7.70 -4.35
CA VAL A 101 9.03 -7.52 -2.88
C VAL A 101 9.90 -6.32 -2.47
N ASN A 102 11.08 -6.18 -3.08
CA ASN A 102 11.92 -5.00 -2.86
C ASN A 102 11.22 -3.74 -3.34
N GLY A 103 10.49 -3.81 -4.45
CA GLY A 103 9.71 -2.69 -4.97
C GLY A 103 8.62 -2.25 -4.03
N ILE A 104 7.89 -3.20 -3.43
CA ILE A 104 6.88 -2.88 -2.42
C ILE A 104 7.54 -2.14 -1.26
N TRP A 105 8.61 -2.70 -0.72
CA TRP A 105 9.32 -2.10 0.40
C TRP A 105 9.79 -0.69 0.09
N ASP A 106 10.42 -0.50 -1.06
CA ASP A 106 11.00 0.79 -1.46
C ASP A 106 9.94 1.86 -1.71
N VAL A 107 8.87 1.51 -2.44
CA VAL A 107 7.82 2.48 -2.79
C VAL A 107 7.11 2.98 -1.54
N TYR A 108 6.72 2.07 -0.63
CA TYR A 108 6.04 2.46 0.60
C TYR A 108 6.94 3.26 1.55
N HIS A 109 8.26 3.08 1.47
CA HIS A 109 9.21 3.85 2.29
C HIS A 109 9.72 5.11 1.58
N SER A 110 9.19 5.40 0.38
CA SER A 110 9.56 6.61 -0.36
C SER A 110 8.61 7.76 -0.05
N TRP A 111 8.95 8.95 -0.56
CA TRP A 111 8.09 10.12 -0.49
C TRP A 111 6.71 9.89 -1.13
N LEU A 112 6.62 8.95 -2.06
CA LEU A 112 5.41 8.68 -2.82
C LEU A 112 4.26 8.24 -1.90
N ASP A 113 4.56 7.48 -0.85
CA ASP A 113 3.55 7.03 0.12
C ASP A 113 2.80 8.22 0.74
N GLU A 114 3.52 9.26 1.12
CA GLU A 114 2.89 10.45 1.71
C GLU A 114 1.97 11.15 0.70
N SER A 115 2.38 11.23 -0.55
CA SER A 115 1.59 11.89 -1.60
C SER A 115 0.35 11.07 -1.97
N ILE A 116 0.46 9.76 -2.11
CA ILE A 116 -0.67 8.89 -2.43
C ILE A 116 -1.65 8.84 -1.26
N SER A 117 -1.15 8.85 -0.02
CA SER A 117 -1.97 8.73 1.19
C SER A 117 -2.68 10.03 1.58
N ASP A 118 -2.42 11.12 0.91
CA ASP A 118 -3.13 12.38 1.14
C ASP A 118 -4.36 12.45 0.23
N TYR A 119 -5.50 12.01 0.76
CA TYR A 119 -6.76 11.99 -0.01
C TYR A 119 -7.40 13.36 -0.16
N ASN A 120 -6.79 14.40 0.39
CA ASN A 120 -7.20 15.79 0.16
C ASN A 120 -6.53 16.38 -1.08
N THR A 121 -5.66 15.62 -1.75
CA THR A 121 -5.09 15.94 -3.05
C THR A 121 -5.60 14.94 -4.08
N ASP A 122 -5.41 15.25 -5.36
CA ASP A 122 -5.78 14.35 -6.45
C ASP A 122 -4.60 13.52 -6.96
N PHE A 123 -3.48 13.48 -6.23
CA PHE A 123 -2.28 12.79 -6.70
C PHE A 123 -2.54 11.32 -7.03
N TYR A 124 -3.23 10.60 -6.13
CA TYR A 124 -3.53 9.18 -6.36
C TYR A 124 -4.39 8.95 -7.60
N PHE A 125 -5.12 9.96 -8.06
CA PHE A 125 -6.04 9.88 -9.20
C PHE A 125 -5.36 10.21 -10.53
N GLN A 126 -4.09 10.57 -10.51
CA GLN A 126 -3.34 10.88 -11.73
C GLN A 126 -3.07 9.63 -12.56
N SER A 127 -2.69 9.81 -13.81
CA SER A 127 -2.45 8.71 -14.71
C SER A 127 -1.28 7.83 -14.21
N ARG A 128 -1.35 6.56 -14.56
CA ARG A 128 -0.34 5.56 -14.23
C ARG A 128 1.07 6.02 -14.65
N ASP A 129 1.18 6.49 -15.89
CA ASP A 129 2.47 6.91 -16.43
C ASP A 129 3.05 8.11 -15.69
N TYR A 130 2.20 9.05 -15.33
CA TYR A 130 2.62 10.25 -14.62
C TYR A 130 3.17 9.89 -13.23
N ILE A 131 2.47 9.04 -12.49
CA ILE A 131 2.90 8.64 -11.14
C ILE A 131 4.23 7.89 -11.22
N ALA A 132 4.39 6.98 -12.18
CA ALA A 132 5.64 6.25 -12.38
C ALA A 132 6.79 7.19 -12.69
N GLU A 133 6.57 8.17 -13.57
CA GLU A 133 7.61 9.16 -13.91
C GLU A 133 7.97 10.04 -12.72
N CYS A 134 7.00 10.44 -11.89
CA CYS A 134 7.26 11.17 -10.65
C CYS A 134 8.13 10.35 -9.71
N TYR A 135 7.81 9.07 -9.55
CA TYR A 135 8.60 8.19 -8.67
C TYR A 135 10.04 8.08 -9.14
N LYS A 136 10.25 7.86 -10.44
CA LYS A 136 11.60 7.76 -11.03
C LYS A 136 12.37 9.07 -10.90
N ALA A 137 11.70 10.20 -11.04
CA ALA A 137 12.31 11.53 -10.94
C ALA A 137 12.59 11.93 -9.48
N GLY A 138 11.94 11.31 -8.52
CA GLY A 138 12.08 11.64 -7.11
C GLY A 138 11.30 12.88 -6.68
N GLU A 139 10.38 13.36 -7.50
CA GLU A 139 9.58 14.56 -7.20
C GLU A 139 8.30 14.59 -8.04
N ILE A 140 7.34 15.42 -7.60
CA ILE A 140 6.13 15.69 -8.39
C ILE A 140 6.52 16.52 -9.61
N LEU A 141 6.24 16.00 -10.80
CA LEU A 141 6.55 16.66 -12.05
C LEU A 141 5.42 17.62 -12.46
N GLU A 142 5.78 18.73 -13.03
CA GLU A 142 4.84 19.74 -13.53
C GLU A 142 4.59 19.59 -15.02
#